data_94e8c79d970219705e77cbd7a44811ed
#
_entry.id   94e8c79d970219705e77cbd7a44811ed
#
_cell.length_a   1.000
_cell.length_b   1.000
_cell.length_c   1.000
_cell.angle_alpha   90.00
_cell.angle_beta   90.00
_cell.angle_gamma   90.00
#
_symmetry.space_group_name_H-M   'P 1'
#
loop_
_entity.id
_entity.type
_entity.pdbx_description
1 polymer ?
#
loop_
_entity_poly.entity_id
_entity_poly.type
_entity_poly.pdbx_seq_one_letter_code
_entity_poly.pdbx_strand_id
1 'polypeptide(L)'
;MIDKTKIMDFLNSWTAGVIEIGQCYMDDQDYVRCAESFISRHYAFGEVEVLFKPTFTKDVIFRNTQQEALSYFVKGQIKEDNGFALKPWEKIDLDECHVVQEEENTSVMGTLLFKPLGIDELTKVAFTFLLIEIEESIKIKVHHSSPVL
;
A
#
# COMPACT_ATOMS: atom_id res chain seq x y z
N MET A 1 1.40 16.12 16.00
CA MET A 1 2.49 15.35 15.35
C MET A 1 2.30 13.86 15.60
N ILE A 2 2.39 13.05 14.57
CA ILE A 2 2.24 11.59 14.69
C ILE A 2 3.51 11.02 15.35
N ASP A 3 3.38 10.20 16.39
CA ASP A 3 4.57 9.64 17.03
C ASP A 3 5.13 8.44 16.24
N LYS A 4 6.42 8.16 16.46
CA LYS A 4 7.15 7.12 15.71
C LYS A 4 6.56 5.72 15.88
N THR A 5 6.08 5.38 17.07
CA THR A 5 5.47 4.08 17.32
C THR A 5 4.23 3.89 16.45
N LYS A 6 3.38 4.92 16.37
CA LYS A 6 2.19 4.88 15.51
C LYS A 6 2.52 4.79 14.04
N ILE A 7 3.60 5.46 13.61
CA ILE A 7 4.08 5.37 12.23
C ILE A 7 4.48 3.93 11.91
N MET A 8 5.29 3.31 12.78
CA MET A 8 5.74 1.93 12.57
C MET A 8 4.56 0.95 12.59
N ASP A 9 3.61 1.13 13.51
CA ASP A 9 2.40 0.31 13.55
C ASP A 9 1.59 0.45 12.27
N PHE A 10 1.51 1.67 11.72
CA PHE A 10 0.83 1.90 10.45
C PHE A 10 1.51 1.17 9.29
N LEU A 11 2.84 1.26 9.20
CA LEU A 11 3.60 0.56 8.15
C LEU A 11 3.41 -0.95 8.24
N ASN A 12 3.44 -1.50 9.46
CA ASN A 12 3.21 -2.93 9.68
C ASN A 12 1.77 -3.33 9.33
N SER A 13 0.81 -2.47 9.62
CA SER A 13 -0.59 -2.70 9.24
C SER A 13 -0.76 -2.73 7.72
N TRP A 14 -0.06 -1.84 7.01
CA TRP A 14 -0.11 -1.80 5.56
C TRP A 14 0.44 -3.10 4.94
N THR A 15 1.63 -3.53 5.36
CA THR A 15 2.25 -4.75 4.83
C THR A 15 1.42 -6.00 5.17
N ALA A 16 0.94 -6.09 6.40
CA ALA A 16 0.08 -7.20 6.82
C ALA A 16 -1.22 -7.22 6.04
N GLY A 17 -1.78 -6.05 5.74
CA GLY A 17 -3.02 -5.94 4.97
C GLY A 17 -2.88 -6.42 3.54
N VAL A 18 -1.76 -6.14 2.88
CA VAL A 18 -1.49 -6.63 1.52
C VAL A 18 -1.41 -8.17 1.53
N ILE A 19 -0.72 -8.74 2.50
CA ILE A 19 -0.60 -10.20 2.64
C ILE A 19 -1.98 -10.82 2.90
N GLU A 20 -2.80 -10.19 3.73
CA GLU A 20 -4.16 -10.67 4.04
C GLU A 20 -5.05 -10.72 2.80
N ILE A 21 -4.97 -9.75 1.91
CA ILE A 21 -5.72 -9.76 0.65
C ILE A 21 -5.36 -11.00 -0.17
N GLY A 22 -4.07 -11.28 -0.31
CA GLY A 22 -3.59 -12.47 -1.01
C GLY A 22 -4.05 -13.76 -0.35
N GLN A 23 -4.07 -13.81 0.98
CA GLN A 23 -4.55 -14.96 1.73
C GLN A 23 -6.05 -15.20 1.50
N CYS A 24 -6.85 -14.13 1.52
CA CYS A 24 -8.28 -14.22 1.20
C CYS A 24 -8.49 -14.78 -0.20
N TYR A 25 -7.69 -14.35 -1.16
CA TYR A 25 -7.77 -14.85 -2.54
C TYR A 25 -7.45 -16.34 -2.61
N MET A 26 -6.38 -16.79 -1.94
CA MET A 26 -6.00 -18.21 -1.93
C MET A 26 -7.04 -19.09 -1.24
N ASP A 27 -7.73 -18.57 -0.24
CA ASP A 27 -8.73 -19.29 0.55
C ASP A 27 -10.13 -19.19 -0.04
N ASP A 28 -10.27 -18.71 -1.26
CA ASP A 28 -11.57 -18.54 -1.95
C ASP A 28 -12.55 -17.65 -1.17
N GLN A 29 -12.03 -16.66 -0.45
CA GLN A 29 -12.86 -15.72 0.30
C GLN A 29 -13.07 -14.43 -0.50
N ASP A 30 -13.86 -13.51 0.05
CA ASP A 30 -14.16 -12.23 -0.61
C ASP A 30 -12.96 -11.28 -0.54
N TYR A 31 -11.99 -11.53 -1.39
CA TYR A 31 -10.75 -10.74 -1.43
C TYR A 31 -10.97 -9.31 -1.92
N VAL A 32 -11.99 -9.06 -2.73
CA VAL A 32 -12.33 -7.70 -3.18
C VAL A 32 -12.77 -6.88 -1.97
N ARG A 33 -13.64 -7.43 -1.13
CA ARG A 33 -14.08 -6.76 0.09
C ARG A 33 -12.93 -6.55 1.06
N CYS A 34 -12.04 -7.53 1.18
CA CYS A 34 -10.84 -7.43 1.98
C CYS A 34 -9.97 -6.25 1.50
N ALA A 35 -9.80 -6.11 0.18
CA ALA A 35 -9.03 -5.02 -0.41
C ALA A 35 -9.72 -3.66 -0.21
N GLU A 36 -11.04 -3.59 -0.35
CA GLU A 36 -11.78 -2.36 -0.09
C GLU A 36 -11.60 -1.89 1.34
N SER A 37 -11.67 -2.81 2.30
CA SER A 37 -11.42 -2.52 3.70
C SER A 37 -10.00 -2.06 3.95
N PHE A 38 -9.02 -2.72 3.34
CA PHE A 38 -7.60 -2.34 3.41
C PHE A 38 -7.39 -0.91 2.91
N ILE A 39 -7.94 -0.57 1.75
CA ILE A 39 -7.79 0.77 1.16
C ILE A 39 -8.44 1.82 2.07
N SER A 40 -9.63 1.55 2.58
CA SER A 40 -10.33 2.50 3.46
C SER A 40 -9.59 2.75 4.77
N ARG A 41 -8.93 1.73 5.32
CA ARG A 41 -8.16 1.88 6.56
C ARG A 41 -6.85 2.64 6.36
N HIS A 42 -6.23 2.53 5.19
CA HIS A 42 -4.86 3.04 4.99
C HIS A 42 -4.78 4.29 4.13
N TYR A 43 -5.77 4.55 3.27
CA TYR A 43 -5.75 5.70 2.35
C TYR A 43 -6.88 6.65 2.66
N ALA A 44 -6.63 7.95 2.45
CA ALA A 44 -7.61 8.99 2.77
C ALA A 44 -8.64 9.24 1.66
N PHE A 45 -8.83 8.30 0.74
CA PHE A 45 -9.82 8.44 -0.33
C PHE A 45 -11.22 8.75 0.23
N GLY A 46 -11.89 9.69 -0.41
CA GLY A 46 -13.23 10.10 0.02
C GLY A 46 -13.24 11.14 1.14
N GLU A 47 -12.11 11.35 1.81
CA GLU A 47 -11.99 12.32 2.91
C GLU A 47 -11.21 13.56 2.47
N VAL A 48 -10.12 13.37 1.74
CA VAL A 48 -9.33 14.44 1.12
C VAL A 48 -8.88 13.95 -0.26
N GLU A 49 -8.29 14.84 -1.04
CA GLU A 49 -7.67 14.42 -2.31
C GLU A 49 -6.43 13.58 -2.02
N VAL A 50 -6.29 12.47 -2.75
CA VAL A 50 -5.19 11.52 -2.60
C VAL A 50 -4.47 11.38 -3.93
N LEU A 51 -3.14 11.35 -3.88
CA LEU A 51 -2.31 11.05 -5.04
C LEU A 51 -1.63 9.69 -4.83
N PHE A 52 -1.77 8.81 -5.80
CA PHE A 52 -1.21 7.48 -5.70
C PHE A 52 -0.59 7.04 -7.02
N LYS A 53 0.71 6.77 -7.00
CA LYS A 53 1.44 6.12 -8.09
C LYS A 53 1.95 4.77 -7.58
N PRO A 54 1.24 3.66 -7.90
CA PRO A 54 1.66 2.32 -7.48
C PRO A 54 2.99 1.90 -8.09
N THR A 55 3.55 0.79 -7.59
CA THR A 55 4.86 0.29 -8.01
C THR A 55 4.92 -0.07 -9.49
N PHE A 56 3.95 -0.85 -9.97
CA PHE A 56 3.99 -1.43 -11.31
C PHE A 56 2.81 -0.95 -12.16
N THR A 57 2.85 0.30 -12.60
CA THR A 57 1.88 0.83 -13.55
C THR A 57 2.62 1.22 -14.82
N LYS A 58 1.93 1.09 -15.97
CA LYS A 58 2.54 1.26 -17.28
C LYS A 58 1.82 2.30 -18.13
N ASP A 59 0.52 2.14 -18.33
CA ASP A 59 -0.28 3.02 -19.18
C ASP A 59 -1.12 3.99 -18.35
N VAL A 60 -1.81 3.50 -17.33
CA VAL A 60 -2.53 4.32 -16.35
C VAL A 60 -1.65 4.41 -15.12
N ILE A 61 -0.78 5.41 -15.10
CA ILE A 61 0.30 5.54 -14.11
C ILE A 61 -0.25 5.85 -12.70
N PHE A 62 -1.19 6.79 -12.62
CA PHE A 62 -1.70 7.30 -11.35
C PHE A 62 -3.07 6.71 -11.04
N ARG A 63 -3.28 6.41 -9.75
CA ARG A 63 -4.50 5.75 -9.27
C ARG A 63 -5.12 6.59 -8.16
N ASN A 64 -5.61 7.78 -8.52
CA ASN A 64 -6.01 8.81 -7.56
C ASN A 64 -7.44 8.68 -7.06
N THR A 65 -8.14 7.61 -7.41
CA THR A 65 -9.48 7.28 -6.88
C THR A 65 -9.45 5.93 -6.21
N GLN A 66 -10.40 5.71 -5.30
CA GLN A 66 -10.51 4.44 -4.59
C GLN A 66 -10.67 3.26 -5.56
N GLN A 67 -11.47 3.42 -6.61
CA GLN A 67 -11.69 2.36 -7.59
C GLN A 67 -10.46 2.06 -8.43
N GLU A 68 -9.70 3.08 -8.79
CA GLU A 68 -8.46 2.90 -9.53
C GLU A 68 -7.41 2.20 -8.67
N ALA A 69 -7.33 2.54 -7.38
CA ALA A 69 -6.45 1.86 -6.44
C ALA A 69 -6.88 0.40 -6.24
N LEU A 70 -8.18 0.16 -6.09
CA LEU A 70 -8.73 -1.19 -5.95
C LEU A 70 -8.36 -2.05 -7.16
N SER A 71 -8.50 -1.52 -8.37
CA SER A 71 -8.12 -2.22 -9.60
C SER A 71 -6.67 -2.69 -9.56
N TYR A 72 -5.77 -1.84 -9.07
CA TYR A 72 -4.35 -2.18 -8.97
C TYR A 72 -4.13 -3.37 -8.03
N PHE A 73 -4.74 -3.34 -6.86
CA PHE A 73 -4.50 -4.38 -5.85
C PHE A 73 -5.15 -5.72 -6.19
N VAL A 74 -6.34 -5.73 -6.79
CA VAL A 74 -7.10 -6.98 -6.98
C VAL A 74 -7.58 -7.23 -8.41
N LYS A 75 -7.06 -6.47 -9.38
CA LYS A 75 -7.47 -6.57 -10.79
C LYS A 75 -8.93 -6.19 -10.98
N GLY A 76 -9.18 -4.97 -11.34
CA GLY A 76 -10.52 -4.44 -11.59
C GLY A 76 -10.70 -3.99 -13.04
N GLN A 77 -11.12 -2.74 -13.20
CA GLN A 77 -11.52 -2.19 -14.49
C GLN A 77 -10.36 -1.83 -15.41
N ILE A 78 -9.17 -1.58 -14.88
CA ILE A 78 -8.01 -1.17 -15.66
C ILE A 78 -7.31 -2.41 -16.23
N LYS A 79 -7.22 -2.50 -17.54
CA LYS A 79 -6.81 -3.73 -18.25
C LYS A 79 -5.40 -4.20 -17.92
N GLU A 80 -4.47 -3.27 -17.67
CA GLU A 80 -3.09 -3.63 -17.39
C GLU A 80 -2.90 -4.30 -16.01
N ASP A 81 -3.88 -4.18 -15.12
CA ASP A 81 -3.75 -4.67 -13.77
C ASP A 81 -3.84 -6.18 -13.67
N ASN A 82 -2.95 -6.76 -12.88
CA ASN A 82 -2.88 -8.20 -12.64
C ASN A 82 -3.22 -8.58 -11.19
N GLY A 83 -3.53 -7.59 -10.36
CA GLY A 83 -3.78 -7.83 -8.94
C GLY A 83 -2.49 -7.93 -8.14
N PHE A 84 -1.89 -6.80 -7.81
CA PHE A 84 -0.62 -6.75 -7.08
C PHE A 84 -0.66 -7.56 -5.79
N ALA A 85 -1.77 -7.47 -5.03
CA ALA A 85 -1.93 -8.19 -3.76
C ALA A 85 -2.26 -9.68 -3.94
N LEU A 86 -2.61 -10.08 -5.15
CA LEU A 86 -2.99 -11.47 -5.46
C LEU A 86 -1.83 -12.35 -5.90
N LYS A 87 -0.62 -11.86 -5.92
CA LYS A 87 0.61 -12.50 -6.43
C LYS A 87 0.74 -14.00 -6.08
N PRO A 88 0.59 -14.56 -4.89
CA PRO A 88 0.55 -13.95 -3.55
C PRO A 88 1.93 -13.68 -2.95
N TRP A 89 1.95 -12.81 -1.95
CA TRP A 89 3.16 -12.50 -1.19
C TRP A 89 3.19 -13.31 0.09
N GLU A 90 4.29 -13.98 0.35
CA GLU A 90 4.50 -14.72 1.60
C GLU A 90 4.88 -13.76 2.72
N LYS A 91 5.73 -12.76 2.40
CA LYS A 91 6.34 -11.90 3.40
C LYS A 91 6.66 -10.54 2.77
N ILE A 92 6.43 -9.48 3.52
CA ILE A 92 6.80 -8.11 3.12
C ILE A 92 7.51 -7.48 4.32
N ASP A 93 8.81 -7.24 4.18
CA ASP A 93 9.63 -6.67 5.26
C ASP A 93 9.99 -5.22 4.97
N LEU A 94 9.90 -4.39 6.00
CA LEU A 94 10.45 -3.04 5.96
C LEU A 94 11.96 -3.15 6.10
N ASP A 95 12.69 -2.71 5.09
CA ASP A 95 14.15 -2.81 5.04
C ASP A 95 14.80 -1.52 5.54
N GLU A 96 14.53 -0.42 4.89
CA GLU A 96 15.06 0.89 5.24
C GLU A 96 13.89 1.88 5.42
N CYS A 97 14.02 2.81 6.37
CA CYS A 97 12.93 3.75 6.66
C CYS A 97 13.48 5.09 7.17
N HIS A 98 13.03 6.16 6.55
CA HIS A 98 13.36 7.53 6.91
C HIS A 98 12.08 8.32 7.12
N VAL A 99 12.03 9.11 8.19
CA VAL A 99 10.81 9.81 8.62
C VAL A 99 11.10 11.28 8.88
N VAL A 100 10.26 12.16 8.36
CA VAL A 100 10.27 13.58 8.70
C VAL A 100 8.90 13.90 9.29
N GLN A 101 8.88 14.19 10.58
CA GLN A 101 7.66 14.50 11.33
C GLN A 101 7.42 16.00 11.35
N GLU A 102 6.21 16.41 10.91
CA GLU A 102 5.75 17.79 11.01
C GLU A 102 4.40 17.81 11.71
N GLU A 103 3.92 18.99 12.10
CA GLU A 103 2.68 19.09 12.88
C GLU A 103 1.47 18.50 12.17
N GLU A 104 1.31 18.82 10.89
CA GLU A 104 0.11 18.43 10.14
C GLU A 104 0.29 17.20 9.28
N ASN A 105 1.53 16.80 9.03
CA ASN A 105 1.81 15.63 8.19
C ASN A 105 3.14 15.00 8.56
N THR A 106 3.34 13.79 8.08
CA THR A 106 4.59 13.06 8.25
C THR A 106 4.97 12.43 6.92
N SER A 107 6.19 12.70 6.49
CA SER A 107 6.74 12.07 5.28
C SER A 107 7.56 10.85 5.66
N VAL A 108 7.30 9.75 4.98
CA VAL A 108 8.04 8.50 5.17
C VAL A 108 8.58 8.05 3.84
N MET A 109 9.87 7.79 3.78
CA MET A 109 10.49 7.15 2.62
C MET A 109 11.24 5.92 3.09
N GLY A 110 11.11 4.84 2.34
CA GLY A 110 11.80 3.62 2.71
C GLY A 110 11.81 2.59 1.60
N THR A 111 12.27 1.40 1.95
CA THR A 111 12.27 0.26 1.05
C THR A 111 11.57 -0.92 1.69
N LEU A 112 10.85 -1.68 0.86
CA LEU A 112 10.18 -2.90 1.24
C LEU A 112 10.75 -4.06 0.44
N LEU A 113 10.89 -5.21 1.09
CA LEU A 113 11.32 -6.44 0.46
C LEU A 113 10.10 -7.37 0.37
N PHE A 114 9.64 -7.62 -0.83
CA PHE A 114 8.48 -8.48 -1.10
C PHE A 114 8.96 -9.87 -1.49
N LYS A 115 8.58 -10.87 -0.71
CA LYS A 115 8.89 -12.27 -1.01
C LYS A 115 7.66 -12.98 -1.55
N PRO A 116 7.66 -13.38 -2.83
CA PRO A 116 6.55 -14.19 -3.36
C PRO A 116 6.50 -15.56 -2.69
N LEU A 117 5.30 -16.13 -2.60
CA LEU A 117 5.11 -17.46 -2.04
C LEU A 117 5.86 -18.50 -2.87
N GLY A 118 6.74 -19.27 -2.21
CA GLY A 118 7.49 -20.34 -2.87
C GLY A 118 8.66 -19.88 -3.76
N ILE A 119 8.99 -18.60 -3.75
CA ILE A 119 10.08 -18.05 -4.56
C ILE A 119 11.04 -17.30 -3.62
N ASP A 120 12.34 -17.65 -3.66
CA ASP A 120 13.34 -17.02 -2.79
C ASP A 120 13.77 -15.64 -3.24
N GLU A 121 13.65 -15.33 -4.53
CA GLU A 121 14.05 -14.03 -5.06
C GLU A 121 13.10 -12.92 -4.58
N LEU A 122 13.68 -11.89 -3.96
CA LEU A 122 12.93 -10.77 -3.41
C LEU A 122 12.71 -9.67 -4.45
N THR A 123 11.55 -9.03 -4.39
CA THR A 123 11.27 -7.82 -5.15
C THR A 123 11.45 -6.63 -4.21
N LYS A 124 12.42 -5.77 -4.52
CA LYS A 124 12.69 -4.58 -3.71
C LYS A 124 11.97 -3.37 -4.28
N VAL A 125 11.28 -2.66 -3.43
CA VAL A 125 10.44 -1.52 -3.80
C VAL A 125 10.80 -0.33 -2.91
N ALA A 126 10.96 0.84 -3.51
CA ALA A 126 11.08 2.09 -2.76
C ALA A 126 9.70 2.75 -2.69
N PHE A 127 9.37 3.33 -1.55
CA PHE A 127 8.08 3.98 -1.37
C PHE A 127 8.22 5.32 -0.66
N THR A 128 7.26 6.20 -0.91
CA THR A 128 7.05 7.43 -0.18
C THR A 128 5.60 7.50 0.23
N PHE A 129 5.36 7.71 1.53
CA PHE A 129 4.02 8.00 2.06
C PHE A 129 4.02 9.39 2.66
N LEU A 130 3.02 10.19 2.32
CA LEU A 130 2.68 11.37 3.12
C LEU A 130 1.50 10.98 3.99
N LEU A 131 1.72 10.93 5.30
CA LEU A 131 0.73 10.50 6.28
C LEU A 131 0.08 11.71 6.95
N ILE A 132 -1.23 11.61 7.15
CA ILE A 132 -2.01 12.61 7.88
C ILE A 132 -2.86 11.90 8.92
N GLU A 133 -3.33 12.66 9.92
CA GLU A 133 -4.31 12.16 10.88
C GLU A 133 -5.69 12.68 10.53
N ILE A 134 -6.67 11.78 10.49
CA ILE A 134 -8.07 12.10 10.30
C ILE A 134 -8.83 11.41 11.43
N GLU A 135 -9.41 12.18 12.33
CA GLU A 135 -10.17 11.64 13.47
C GLU A 135 -9.38 10.57 14.25
N GLU A 136 -8.13 10.88 14.57
CA GLU A 136 -7.21 10.02 15.31
C GLU A 136 -6.71 8.79 14.55
N SER A 137 -7.07 8.66 13.28
CA SER A 137 -6.56 7.59 12.41
C SER A 137 -5.50 8.12 11.47
N ILE A 138 -4.43 7.37 11.30
CA ILE A 138 -3.37 7.70 10.33
C ILE A 138 -3.80 7.19 8.96
N LYS A 139 -3.70 8.05 7.94
CA LYS A 139 -4.03 7.67 6.56
C LYS A 139 -3.04 8.28 5.58
N ILE A 140 -2.88 7.61 4.45
CA ILE A 140 -2.01 8.06 3.35
C ILE A 140 -2.75 9.11 2.51
N LYS A 141 -2.11 10.26 2.36
CA LYS A 141 -2.54 11.31 1.43
C LYS A 141 -1.79 11.22 0.10
N VAL A 142 -0.52 10.85 0.14
CA VAL A 142 0.31 10.70 -1.07
C VAL A 142 1.12 9.41 -0.94
N HIS A 143 1.09 8.59 -1.99
CA HIS A 143 1.86 7.35 -2.07
C HIS A 143 2.54 7.26 -3.43
N HIS A 144 3.85 7.18 -3.44
CA HIS A 144 4.63 6.97 -4.67
C HIS A 144 5.54 5.77 -4.44
N SER A 145 5.43 4.76 -5.28
CA SER A 145 6.28 3.57 -5.21
C SER A 145 6.91 3.26 -6.55
N SER A 146 8.11 2.70 -6.51
CA SER A 146 8.82 2.26 -7.71
C SER A 146 9.71 1.06 -7.39
N PRO A 147 9.97 0.19 -8.38
CA PRO A 147 10.92 -0.89 -8.17
C PRO A 147 12.34 -0.34 -8.03
N VAL A 148 13.17 -0.99 -7.23
CA VAL A 148 14.60 -0.68 -7.10
C VAL A 148 15.35 -1.61 -8.03
N LEU A 149 16.20 -1.02 -8.86
CA LEU A 149 16.98 -1.77 -9.85
C LEU A 149 18.20 -2.46 -9.25
#